data_9735fdafe4d81aaa5d11cc983177fb55
#
_entry.id   9735fdafe4d81aaa5d11cc983177fb55
#
_cell.length_a   1.000
_cell.length_b   1.000
_cell.length_c   1.000
_cell.angle_alpha   90.00
_cell.angle_beta   90.00
_cell.angle_gamma   90.00
#
_symmetry.space_group_name_H-M   'P 1'
#
loop_
_entity.id
_entity.type
_entity.pdbx_description
1 polymer ?
#
loop_
_entity_poly.entity_id
_entity_poly.type
_entity_poly.pdbx_seq_one_letter_code
_entity_poly.pdbx_strand_id
1 'polypeptide(L)' 'MIIGKWYKVTQVTADGDKHNKVKTYGKCIWIHKERRFCVLEFDGDIRECFSPFELGVS' A
#
# COMPACT_ATOMS: atom_id res chain seq x y z
N MET A 1 -6.05 7.43 -7.25
CA MET A 1 -4.89 6.51 -7.32
C MET A 1 -4.23 6.66 -8.67
N ILE A 2 -2.92 6.80 -8.69
CA ILE A 2 -2.16 7.07 -9.90
C ILE A 2 -0.97 6.11 -9.96
N ILE A 3 -0.83 5.38 -11.06
CA ILE A 3 0.29 4.47 -11.26
C ILE A 3 1.59 5.28 -11.31
N GLY A 4 2.61 4.78 -10.62
CA GLY A 4 3.91 5.44 -10.54
C GLY A 4 4.04 6.44 -9.39
N LYS A 5 2.94 6.76 -8.74
CA LYS A 5 2.96 7.70 -7.61
C LYS A 5 3.27 6.94 -6.31
N TRP A 6 4.00 7.60 -5.42
CA TRP A 6 4.31 7.06 -4.10
C TRP A 6 3.25 7.50 -3.10
N TYR A 7 2.80 6.57 -2.30
CA TYR A 7 1.79 6.83 -1.26
C TYR A 7 2.34 6.40 0.09
N LYS A 8 2.06 7.21 1.09
CA LYS A 8 2.42 6.88 2.47
C LYS A 8 1.27 6.11 3.10
N VAL A 9 1.56 4.90 3.53
CA VAL A 9 0.55 4.02 4.13
C VAL A 9 1.08 3.40 5.41
N THR A 10 0.16 2.87 6.20
CA THR A 10 0.54 2.10 7.38
C THR A 10 0.60 0.64 6.96
N GLN A 11 1.80 0.08 6.99
CA GLN A 11 2.02 -1.32 6.70
C GLN A 11 1.99 -2.09 8.02
N VAL A 12 1.21 -3.16 8.06
CA VAL A 12 1.17 -4.05 9.22
C VAL A 12 2.14 -5.18 8.96
N THR A 13 3.21 -5.22 9.75
CA THR A 13 4.14 -6.33 9.70
C THR A 13 3.90 -7.22 10.91
N ALA A 14 3.76 -8.52 10.67
CA ALA A 14 3.68 -9.49 11.75
C ALA A 14 5.07 -10.06 11.94
N ASP A 15 5.64 -9.82 13.10
CA ASP A 15 6.97 -10.34 13.42
C ASP A 15 6.83 -11.10 14.72
N GLY A 16 6.63 -12.42 14.62
CA GLY A 16 6.35 -13.25 15.77
C GLY A 16 5.01 -12.90 16.39
N ASP A 17 5.01 -12.54 17.65
CA ASP A 17 3.80 -12.23 18.40
C ASP A 17 3.43 -10.76 18.38
N LYS A 18 4.16 -9.95 17.63
CA LYS A 18 3.93 -8.51 17.60
C LYS A 18 3.50 -8.04 16.24
N HIS A 19 2.46 -7.22 16.23
CA HIS A 19 2.04 -6.51 15.02
C HIS A 19 2.61 -5.11 15.09
N ASN A 20 3.59 -4.84 14.27
CA ASN A 20 4.19 -3.52 14.19
C ASN A 20 3.54 -2.76 13.04
N LYS A 21 3.00 -1.59 13.37
CA LYS A 21 2.45 -0.68 12.35
C LYS A 21 3.54 0.30 11.99
N VAL A 22 3.99 0.26 10.75
CA VAL A 22 5.04 1.13 10.25
C VAL A 22 4.48 1.96 9.11
N LYS A 23 4.66 3.27 9.19
CA LYS A 23 4.32 4.15 8.08
C LYS A 23 5.45 4.11 7.07
N THR A 24 5.14 3.76 5.85
CA THR A 24 6.12 3.64 4.79
C THR A 24 5.54 4.10 3.47
N TYR A 25 6.41 4.30 2.49
CA TYR A 25 5.99 4.69 1.16
C TYR A 25 6.03 3.49 0.23
N GLY A 26 4.95 3.32 -0.52
CA GLY A 26 4.88 2.32 -1.56
C GLY A 26 4.56 2.96 -2.88
N LYS A 27 5.10 2.42 -3.96
CA LYS A 27 4.86 2.90 -5.32
C LYS A 27 3.67 2.16 -5.91
N CYS A 28 2.68 2.90 -6.40
CA CYS A 28 1.52 2.30 -7.04
C CYS A 28 1.95 1.70 -8.38
N ILE A 29 1.78 0.38 -8.51
CA ILE A 29 2.16 -0.34 -9.72
C ILE A 29 0.98 -0.90 -10.48
N TRP A 30 -0.19 -0.94 -9.86
CA TRP A 30 -1.39 -1.48 -10.50
C TRP A 30 -2.63 -0.94 -9.82
N ILE A 31 -3.67 -0.68 -10.61
CA ILE A 31 -4.95 -0.19 -10.11
C ILE A 31 -6.05 -1.07 -10.66
N HIS A 32 -6.97 -1.51 -9.79
CA HIS A 32 -8.14 -2.27 -10.19
C HIS A 32 -8.96 -1.45 -11.20
N LYS A 33 -9.52 -2.12 -12.21
CA LYS A 33 -10.27 -1.44 -13.29
C LYS A 33 -11.44 -0.61 -12.78
N GLU A 34 -12.05 -1.01 -11.68
CA GLU A 34 -13.14 -0.26 -11.05
C GLU A 34 -12.64 0.65 -9.93
N ARG A 35 -11.32 0.76 -9.78
CA ARG A 35 -10.66 1.61 -8.80
C ARG A 35 -11.03 1.29 -7.36
N ARG A 36 -11.31 0.03 -7.09
CA ARG A 36 -11.65 -0.42 -5.74
C ARG A 36 -10.43 -0.56 -4.84
N PHE A 37 -9.28 -0.85 -5.44
CA PHE A 37 -8.02 -0.98 -4.72
C PHE A 37 -6.87 -0.80 -5.70
N CYS A 38 -5.69 -0.62 -5.15
CA CYS A 38 -4.46 -0.61 -5.93
C CYS A 38 -3.43 -1.49 -5.25
N VAL A 39 -2.36 -1.79 -5.98
CA VAL A 39 -1.23 -2.54 -5.44
C VAL A 39 -0.06 -1.57 -5.29
N LEU A 40 0.50 -1.53 -4.10
CA LEU A 40 1.71 -0.77 -3.81
C LEU A 40 2.88 -1.73 -3.66
N GLU A 41 4.00 -1.34 -4.24
CA GLU A 41 5.24 -2.10 -4.14
C GLU A 41 6.18 -1.39 -3.18
N PHE A 42 6.71 -2.16 -2.24
CA PHE A 42 7.65 -1.70 -1.24
C PHE A 42 9.02 -2.31 -1.48
N ASP A 43 10.02 -1.83 -0.76
CA ASP A 43 11.37 -2.38 -0.86
C ASP A 43 11.37 -3.88 -0.56
N GLY A 44 12.21 -4.63 -1.30
CA GLY A 44 12.30 -6.07 -1.12
C GLY A 44 11.24 -6.87 -1.87
N ASP A 45 10.68 -6.28 -2.93
CA ASP A 45 9.65 -6.91 -3.77
C ASP A 45 8.37 -7.28 -3.03
N ILE A 46 8.08 -6.56 -1.95
CA ILE A 46 6.86 -6.75 -1.19
C ILE A 46 5.74 -5.96 -1.87
N ARG A 47 4.60 -6.61 -2.08
CA ARG A 47 3.43 -5.99 -2.70
C ARG A 47 2.23 -6.19 -1.83
N GLU A 48 1.44 -5.13 -1.64
CA GLU A 48 0.22 -5.19 -0.86
C GLU A 48 -0.87 -4.37 -1.52
N CYS A 49 -2.12 -4.79 -1.28
CA CYS A 49 -3.29 -4.09 -1.81
C CYS A 49 -3.79 -3.06 -0.80
N PHE A 50 -4.18 -1.91 -1.30
CA PHE A 50 -4.74 -0.84 -0.46
C PHE A 50 -5.95 -0.23 -1.14
N SER A 51 -6.95 0.14 -0.34
CA SER A 51 -8.12 0.85 -0.83
C SER A 51 -7.82 2.36 -0.92
N PRO A 52 -8.62 3.10 -1.70
CA PRO A 52 -8.47 4.56 -1.74
C PRO A 52 -8.55 5.20 -0.36
N PHE A 53 -9.39 4.65 0.49
CA PHE A 53 -9.54 5.15 1.86
C PHE A 53 -8.21 5.06 2.63
N GLU A 54 -7.51 3.93 2.50
CA GLU A 54 -6.23 3.72 3.17
C GLU A 54 -5.15 4.66 2.65
N LEU A 55 -5.26 5.08 1.39
CA LEU A 55 -4.31 6.02 0.78
C LEU A 55 -4.65 7.47 1.10
N GLY A 56 -5.80 7.73 1.71
CA GLY A 56 -6.23 9.09 1.96
C GLY A 56 -6.71 9.82 0.71
N VAL A 57 -7.10 9.09 -0.33
CA VAL A 57 -7.66 9.66 -1.55
C VAL A 57 -9.10 9.19 -1.71
N SER A 58 -9.88 9.97 -2.41
CA SER A 58 -11.30 9.66 -2.65
C SER A 58 -11.55 9.21 -4.07
#